data_4e0f8febba13eaec28cc61ebb57b8b1f
#
_entry.id   4e0f8febba13eaec28cc61ebb57b8b1f
#
_cell.length_a   1.000
_cell.length_b   1.000
_cell.length_c   1.000
_cell.angle_alpha   90.00
_cell.angle_beta   90.00
_cell.angle_gamma   90.00
#
_symmetry.space_group_name_H-M   'P 1'
#
loop_
_entity.id
_entity.type
_entity.pdbx_description
1 polymer ?
#
loop_
_entity_poly.entity_id
_entity_poly.type
_entity_poly.pdbx_seq_one_letter_code
_entity_poly.pdbx_strand_id
1 'polypeptide(L)'
;MEAAFNGSANYAGGLGVLEADKFYTAGRIGVPYILIAPFYPNGYVDWDYANKAKHVEVRHRHGFSFLSKLSYIGGLEIKAGSGRFIADVDLYEYVYGSAKAILYRVKRPLTTAKLFRYLYRHHRDECTYYIAAAAISSEIIKRIASSIEIYTVDIQEAHLALTPYLLPKNIKTRFVTHTPGPWGHPKICIEAEEVLGISLPNVKTMTEVAMEICEKVFTVSRKHFVTTKKLFPKYVNKLEYVTNAIDLERWRRIEGDIKDIDSFSKARQNLKKEFISILQVLSGKRIEDKMIISWCRRIVRYKRPYFIEWLLEENNIDLRDRIFIVVSGKPHPSDEWGRKQAETFTKFSKALPNFYFYPSYGIEFAYYALTSSDLLLFTPFSCWEASGTSMMKAGVNGVPTLSSRDGASLELIEDNVNGWFFGVELEEFIDIEKNDIASKIDEKDYNDFLKRLTEIVDIYESDKEKFIEIAYNAYKSFTPYVDMKRLLKQYYSNFIEELKDKQ
;
A
#
# COMPACT_ATOMS: atom_id res chain seq x y z
N MET A 1 2.66 11.00 4.37
CA MET A 1 4.06 10.64 4.11
C MET A 1 4.35 10.39 2.62
N GLU A 2 3.54 9.64 1.93
CA GLU A 2 3.71 9.30 0.52
C GLU A 2 2.38 9.49 -0.23
N ALA A 3 2.47 9.76 -1.54
CA ALA A 3 1.32 9.84 -2.42
C ALA A 3 1.72 9.44 -3.84
N ALA A 4 1.07 8.42 -4.35
CA ALA A 4 1.37 7.80 -5.63
C ALA A 4 0.54 8.43 -6.77
N PHE A 5 0.71 9.73 -7.00
CA PHE A 5 0.10 10.40 -8.15
C PHE A 5 0.62 9.82 -9.47
N ASN A 6 -0.17 9.94 -10.53
CA ASN A 6 0.22 9.46 -11.85
C ASN A 6 1.50 10.19 -12.33
N GLY A 7 2.54 9.41 -12.62
CA GLY A 7 3.87 9.91 -12.95
C GLY A 7 4.73 10.39 -11.77
N SER A 8 4.22 10.29 -10.54
CA SER A 8 5.00 10.63 -9.33
C SER A 8 5.86 9.45 -8.88
N ALA A 9 7.04 9.76 -8.34
CA ALA A 9 7.91 8.82 -7.63
C ALA A 9 7.78 8.92 -6.10
N ASN A 10 6.80 9.65 -5.60
CA ASN A 10 6.63 10.00 -4.18
C ASN A 10 5.94 8.90 -3.38
N TYR A 11 6.23 7.64 -3.68
CA TYR A 11 5.62 6.48 -3.01
C TYR A 11 6.55 5.27 -3.00
N ALA A 12 6.32 4.38 -2.04
CA ALA A 12 7.02 3.10 -1.91
C ALA A 12 6.09 1.89 -1.98
N GLY A 13 4.83 2.05 -1.63
CA GLY A 13 3.90 0.94 -1.51
C GLY A 13 2.43 1.31 -1.43
N GLY A 14 1.66 0.46 -0.76
CA GLY A 14 0.20 0.53 -0.71
C GLY A 14 -0.35 1.82 -0.10
N LEU A 15 0.33 2.38 0.91
CA LEU A 15 -0.12 3.60 1.58
C LEU A 15 -0.18 4.79 0.60
N GLY A 16 0.89 5.02 -0.15
CA GLY A 16 0.91 6.12 -1.12
C GLY A 16 -0.10 5.94 -2.24
N VAL A 17 -0.35 4.69 -2.66
CA VAL A 17 -1.38 4.38 -3.66
C VAL A 17 -2.77 4.66 -3.10
N LEU A 18 -3.05 4.24 -1.86
CA LEU A 18 -4.32 4.50 -1.17
C LEU A 18 -4.61 6.01 -1.05
N GLU A 19 -3.60 6.80 -0.64
CA GLU A 19 -3.78 8.25 -0.49
C GLU A 19 -4.00 8.95 -1.82
N ALA A 20 -3.34 8.50 -2.90
CA ALA A 20 -3.63 9.03 -4.24
C ALA A 20 -5.02 8.61 -4.74
N ASP A 21 -5.46 7.39 -4.45
CA ASP A 21 -6.80 6.92 -4.80
C ASP A 21 -7.89 7.73 -4.06
N LYS A 22 -7.70 8.06 -2.76
CA LYS A 22 -8.56 8.99 -2.01
C LYS A 22 -8.60 10.36 -2.66
N PHE A 23 -7.42 10.91 -2.97
CA PHE A 23 -7.27 12.24 -3.56
C PHE A 23 -8.01 12.36 -4.90
N TYR A 24 -7.80 11.42 -5.81
CA TYR A 24 -8.47 11.44 -7.12
C TYR A 24 -9.98 11.26 -7.00
N THR A 25 -10.42 10.31 -6.18
CA THR A 25 -11.85 10.08 -5.99
C THR A 25 -12.53 11.28 -5.31
N ALA A 26 -11.94 11.84 -4.26
CA ALA A 26 -12.48 13.04 -3.58
C ALA A 26 -12.62 14.20 -4.57
N GLY A 27 -11.58 14.46 -5.38
CA GLY A 27 -11.60 15.50 -6.39
C GLY A 27 -12.72 15.36 -7.42
N ARG A 28 -12.99 14.13 -7.87
CA ARG A 28 -14.06 13.86 -8.84
C ARG A 28 -15.48 14.01 -8.28
N ILE A 29 -15.67 13.62 -7.01
CA ILE A 29 -17.00 13.65 -6.39
C ILE A 29 -17.31 14.97 -5.65
N GLY A 30 -16.45 15.99 -5.79
CA GLY A 30 -16.68 17.31 -5.21
C GLY A 30 -16.34 17.44 -3.72
N VAL A 31 -15.67 16.46 -3.10
CA VAL A 31 -15.24 16.55 -1.70
C VAL A 31 -13.98 17.41 -1.61
N PRO A 32 -13.98 18.51 -0.84
CA PRO A 32 -12.80 19.35 -0.63
C PRO A 32 -11.79 18.61 0.25
N TYR A 33 -10.84 17.94 -0.38
CA TYR A 33 -9.82 17.11 0.24
C TYR A 33 -8.44 17.73 0.08
N ILE A 34 -7.72 17.95 1.18
CA ILE A 34 -6.36 18.50 1.15
C ILE A 34 -5.39 17.42 1.64
N LEU A 35 -4.49 16.99 0.77
CA LEU A 35 -3.40 16.08 1.08
C LEU A 35 -2.12 16.87 1.33
N ILE A 36 -1.45 16.66 2.47
CA ILE A 36 -0.15 17.27 2.78
C ILE A 36 0.89 16.16 2.86
N ALA A 37 1.95 16.27 2.07
CA ALA A 37 3.04 15.30 2.04
C ALA A 37 4.39 15.95 1.72
N PRO A 38 5.52 15.34 2.14
CA PRO A 38 6.83 15.74 1.64
C PRO A 38 6.93 15.51 0.13
N PHE A 39 7.63 16.38 -0.55
CA PHE A 39 8.13 16.15 -1.91
C PHE A 39 9.53 15.56 -1.82
N TYR A 40 9.67 14.26 -2.12
CA TYR A 40 10.97 13.58 -2.12
C TYR A 40 11.63 13.67 -3.49
N PRO A 41 12.69 14.49 -3.67
CA PRO A 41 13.31 14.70 -5.00
C PRO A 41 13.79 13.42 -5.67
N ASN A 42 14.19 12.43 -4.87
CA ASN A 42 14.71 11.15 -5.37
C ASN A 42 13.74 9.96 -5.17
N GLY A 43 12.51 10.23 -4.72
CA GLY A 43 11.49 9.19 -4.51
C GLY A 43 11.91 8.06 -3.57
N TYR A 44 11.51 6.83 -3.91
CA TYR A 44 11.92 5.61 -3.20
C TYR A 44 13.23 5.05 -3.79
N VAL A 45 13.33 3.75 -4.02
CA VAL A 45 14.50 3.10 -4.62
C VAL A 45 14.14 2.45 -5.94
N ASP A 46 15.15 2.30 -6.80
CA ASP A 46 15.14 1.39 -7.92
C ASP A 46 16.33 0.45 -7.85
N TRP A 47 16.20 -0.73 -8.45
CA TRP A 47 17.22 -1.77 -8.41
C TRP A 47 17.62 -2.17 -9.82
N ASP A 48 18.92 -2.19 -10.09
CA ASP A 48 19.48 -2.79 -11.30
C ASP A 48 20.01 -4.19 -10.99
N TYR A 49 19.37 -5.19 -11.56
CA TYR A 49 19.77 -6.60 -11.43
C TYR A 49 20.51 -7.13 -12.67
N ALA A 50 20.69 -6.34 -13.70
CA ALA A 50 21.38 -6.77 -14.94
C ALA A 50 22.88 -7.08 -14.67
N ASN A 51 23.50 -6.32 -13.77
CA ASN A 51 24.93 -6.33 -13.47
C ASN A 51 25.26 -6.76 -12.02
N LYS A 52 24.61 -7.78 -11.47
CA LYS A 52 24.78 -8.28 -10.09
C LYS A 52 24.09 -7.44 -9.04
N ALA A 53 22.77 -7.36 -9.05
CA ALA A 53 21.93 -6.90 -7.93
C ALA A 53 22.56 -5.76 -7.11
N LYS A 54 23.14 -4.76 -7.74
CA LYS A 54 23.64 -3.60 -7.05
C LYS A 54 22.48 -2.68 -6.76
N HIS A 55 22.38 -2.25 -5.49
CA HIS A 55 21.58 -1.12 -5.13
C HIS A 55 22.12 0.10 -5.90
N VAL A 56 21.53 0.34 -7.04
CA VAL A 56 21.75 1.61 -7.72
C VAL A 56 20.92 2.62 -6.95
N GLU A 57 21.55 3.59 -6.31
CA GLU A 57 20.91 4.78 -5.75
C GLU A 57 20.23 5.55 -6.87
N VAL A 58 19.25 5.01 -7.50
CA VAL A 58 18.64 5.64 -8.63
C VAL A 58 17.19 5.87 -8.31
N ARG A 59 16.93 7.13 -8.09
CA ARG A 59 16.43 7.92 -9.19
C ARG A 59 15.11 7.37 -9.72
N HIS A 60 14.25 6.95 -8.82
CA HIS A 60 12.86 6.97 -9.17
C HIS A 60 12.51 8.45 -9.43
N ARG A 61 12.75 8.90 -10.66
CA ARG A 61 12.50 10.29 -11.05
C ARG A 61 11.02 10.49 -11.26
N HIS A 62 10.52 11.61 -10.76
CA HIS A 62 9.19 12.07 -11.14
C HIS A 62 9.13 12.28 -12.67
N GLY A 63 8.08 11.76 -13.29
CA GLY A 63 7.81 11.99 -14.70
C GLY A 63 7.45 13.44 -14.98
N PHE A 64 7.79 13.94 -16.15
CA PHE A 64 7.44 15.30 -16.55
C PHE A 64 5.94 15.56 -16.57
N SER A 65 5.13 14.54 -16.85
CA SER A 65 3.66 14.59 -16.78
C SER A 65 3.11 14.91 -15.38
N PHE A 66 3.84 14.56 -14.33
CA PHE A 66 3.52 14.95 -12.96
C PHE A 66 4.10 16.32 -12.63
N LEU A 67 5.39 16.55 -12.93
CA LEU A 67 6.06 17.81 -12.60
C LEU A 67 5.39 19.03 -13.24
N SER A 68 4.89 18.89 -14.47
CA SER A 68 4.19 19.97 -15.19
C SER A 68 2.83 20.35 -14.58
N LYS A 69 2.28 19.53 -13.68
CA LYS A 69 1.03 19.82 -12.97
C LYS A 69 1.25 20.48 -11.61
N LEU A 70 2.51 20.62 -11.19
CA LEU A 70 2.84 21.27 -9.92
C LEU A 70 2.94 22.77 -10.11
N SER A 71 2.24 23.52 -9.27
CA SER A 71 2.36 24.98 -9.18
C SER A 71 3.17 25.34 -7.94
N TYR A 72 4.21 26.13 -8.09
CA TYR A 72 4.92 26.70 -6.94
C TYR A 72 4.07 27.77 -6.27
N ILE A 73 3.75 27.58 -4.98
CA ILE A 73 2.87 28.49 -4.22
C ILE A 73 3.60 29.31 -3.15
N GLY A 74 4.92 29.28 -3.15
CA GLY A 74 5.77 30.11 -2.29
C GLY A 74 6.64 29.33 -1.35
N GLY A 75 7.51 30.05 -0.64
CA GLY A 75 8.31 29.55 0.47
C GLY A 75 7.62 29.77 1.81
N LEU A 76 7.96 28.96 2.79
CA LEU A 76 7.49 29.09 4.17
C LEU A 76 8.65 28.87 5.14
N GLU A 77 8.88 29.81 6.04
CA GLU A 77 9.76 29.63 7.19
C GLU A 77 8.96 28.94 8.31
N ILE A 78 9.44 27.82 8.78
CA ILE A 78 8.85 27.03 9.87
C ILE A 78 9.59 27.35 11.16
N LYS A 79 8.86 27.76 12.19
CA LYS A 79 9.40 27.97 13.54
C LYS A 79 8.56 27.20 14.55
N ALA A 80 9.18 26.30 15.30
CA ALA A 80 8.52 25.56 16.37
C ALA A 80 9.38 25.57 17.64
N GLY A 81 8.76 25.24 18.80
CA GLY A 81 9.46 25.15 20.08
C GLY A 81 10.16 26.46 20.50
N SER A 82 9.50 27.61 20.32
CA SER A 82 10.11 28.93 20.58
C SER A 82 11.39 29.19 19.78
N GLY A 83 11.47 28.66 18.56
CA GLY A 83 12.62 28.84 17.66
C GLY A 83 13.71 27.79 17.79
N ARG A 84 13.51 26.73 18.59
CA ARG A 84 14.47 25.61 18.67
C ARG A 84 14.47 24.74 17.42
N PHE A 85 13.35 24.67 16.70
CA PHE A 85 13.27 24.11 15.37
C PHE A 85 13.00 25.21 14.35
N ILE A 86 13.87 25.30 13.33
CA ILE A 86 13.72 26.25 12.21
C ILE A 86 13.98 25.49 10.91
N ALA A 87 13.10 25.67 9.93
CA ALA A 87 13.30 25.13 8.59
C ALA A 87 12.68 26.04 7.52
N ASP A 88 13.32 26.11 6.35
CA ASP A 88 12.76 26.73 5.15
C ASP A 88 12.25 25.65 4.20
N VAL A 89 11.02 25.79 3.74
CA VAL A 89 10.40 24.88 2.79
C VAL A 89 9.85 25.61 1.58
N ASP A 90 9.92 25.00 0.42
CA ASP A 90 9.15 25.37 -0.75
C ASP A 90 7.86 24.56 -0.78
N LEU A 91 6.76 25.19 -1.14
CA LEU A 91 5.44 24.57 -1.26
C LEU A 91 5.04 24.49 -2.73
N TYR A 92 4.54 23.32 -3.11
CA TYR A 92 3.99 23.04 -4.44
C TYR A 92 2.56 22.54 -4.29
N GLU A 93 1.67 23.04 -5.13
CA GLU A 93 0.28 22.62 -5.19
C GLU A 93 0.04 21.74 -6.43
N TYR A 94 -0.71 20.66 -6.24
CA TYR A 94 -1.30 19.86 -7.31
C TYR A 94 -2.81 19.82 -7.11
N VAL A 95 -3.58 20.30 -8.09
CA VAL A 95 -5.05 20.36 -8.02
C VAL A 95 -5.66 19.32 -8.94
N TYR A 96 -6.70 18.65 -8.44
CA TYR A 96 -7.50 17.73 -9.21
C TYR A 96 -8.97 17.79 -8.76
N GLY A 97 -9.83 18.40 -9.60
CA GLY A 97 -11.21 18.68 -9.21
C GLY A 97 -11.27 19.57 -7.94
N SER A 98 -12.02 19.13 -6.94
CA SER A 98 -12.10 19.81 -5.64
C SER A 98 -10.95 19.47 -4.67
N ALA A 99 -10.10 18.50 -5.01
CA ALA A 99 -8.99 18.08 -4.16
C ALA A 99 -7.71 18.84 -4.48
N LYS A 100 -6.90 19.10 -3.44
CA LYS A 100 -5.60 19.75 -3.51
C LYS A 100 -4.55 18.92 -2.78
N ALA A 101 -3.36 18.77 -3.36
CA ALA A 101 -2.21 18.26 -2.65
C ALA A 101 -1.19 19.38 -2.45
N ILE A 102 -0.74 19.58 -1.21
CA ILE A 102 0.33 20.50 -0.86
C ILE A 102 1.57 19.66 -0.57
N LEU A 103 2.54 19.75 -1.48
CA LEU A 103 3.81 19.04 -1.37
C LEU A 103 4.88 20.02 -0.90
N TYR A 104 5.54 19.68 0.21
CA TYR A 104 6.61 20.53 0.75
C TYR A 104 7.99 19.94 0.49
N ARG A 105 8.91 20.80 0.03
CA ARG A 105 10.32 20.48 -0.18
C ARG A 105 11.17 21.25 0.83
N VAL A 106 11.86 20.53 1.72
CA VAL A 106 12.76 21.14 2.69
C VAL A 106 14.03 21.62 2.00
N LYS A 107 14.38 22.89 2.24
CA LYS A 107 15.57 23.57 1.68
C LYS A 107 16.66 23.72 2.70
N ARG A 108 16.31 24.19 3.89
CA ARG A 108 17.23 24.49 5.00
C ARG A 108 16.63 24.07 6.33
N PRO A 109 17.47 23.73 7.32
CA PRO A 109 18.91 23.51 7.17
C PRO A 109 19.20 22.26 6.33
N LEU A 110 20.41 22.13 5.79
CA LEU A 110 20.79 21.00 4.94
C LEU A 110 20.72 19.66 5.66
N THR A 111 20.91 19.64 6.98
CA THR A 111 20.74 18.46 7.83
C THR A 111 19.31 17.94 7.76
N THR A 112 18.32 18.80 7.97
CA THR A 112 16.90 18.45 7.84
C THR A 112 16.54 18.10 6.40
N ALA A 113 17.02 18.86 5.41
CA ALA A 113 16.75 18.59 4.00
C ALA A 113 17.22 17.19 3.53
N LYS A 114 18.31 16.67 4.08
CA LYS A 114 18.80 15.31 3.80
C LYS A 114 17.81 14.23 4.21
N LEU A 115 17.02 14.42 5.29
CA LEU A 115 16.02 13.47 5.76
C LEU A 115 14.86 13.31 4.78
N PHE A 116 14.57 14.37 4.00
CA PHE A 116 13.49 14.41 2.99
C PHE A 116 13.99 14.20 1.56
N ARG A 117 15.22 13.77 1.36
CA ARG A 117 15.76 13.53 0.02
C ARG A 117 15.22 12.24 -0.60
N TYR A 118 15.07 11.20 0.22
CA TYR A 118 14.57 9.88 -0.17
C TYR A 118 13.46 9.43 0.77
N LEU A 119 12.46 8.79 0.23
CA LEU A 119 11.41 8.17 1.03
C LEU A 119 11.96 6.98 1.81
N TYR A 120 11.66 6.92 3.12
CA TYR A 120 12.05 5.86 4.05
C TYR A 120 13.56 5.64 4.27
N ARG A 121 14.40 6.65 4.07
CA ARG A 121 15.84 6.55 4.32
C ARG A 121 16.35 7.24 5.58
N HIS A 122 15.51 7.49 6.54
CA HIS A 122 15.84 8.25 7.75
C HIS A 122 16.13 7.38 8.99
N HIS A 123 16.37 6.08 8.83
CA HIS A 123 16.50 5.11 9.95
C HIS A 123 17.50 5.44 11.06
N ARG A 124 18.50 6.25 10.79
CA ARG A 124 19.47 6.69 11.83
C ARG A 124 19.00 7.91 12.60
N ASP A 125 18.09 8.69 12.01
CA ASP A 125 17.62 9.97 12.50
C ASP A 125 16.07 10.03 12.50
N GLU A 126 15.42 8.91 12.85
CA GLU A 126 13.94 8.79 12.79
C GLU A 126 13.26 9.86 13.64
N CYS A 127 13.73 10.08 14.88
CA CYS A 127 13.16 11.08 15.77
C CYS A 127 13.28 12.48 15.16
N THR A 128 14.44 12.86 14.63
CA THR A 128 14.62 14.15 13.93
C THR A 128 13.68 14.29 12.74
N TYR A 129 13.45 13.19 12.00
CA TYR A 129 12.48 13.19 10.90
C TYR A 129 11.04 13.41 11.41
N TYR A 130 10.61 12.74 12.49
CA TYR A 130 9.26 12.91 13.06
C TYR A 130 9.03 14.33 13.56
N ILE A 131 10.01 14.91 14.25
CA ILE A 131 10.00 16.31 14.70
C ILE A 131 9.82 17.26 13.52
N ALA A 132 10.65 17.11 12.50
CA ALA A 132 10.64 17.98 11.33
C ALA A 132 9.32 17.83 10.54
N ALA A 133 8.88 16.61 10.29
CA ALA A 133 7.64 16.32 9.55
C ALA A 133 6.42 16.90 10.29
N ALA A 134 6.36 16.75 11.61
CA ALA A 134 5.27 17.29 12.43
C ALA A 134 5.28 18.82 12.46
N ALA A 135 6.42 19.46 12.69
CA ALA A 135 6.56 20.90 12.69
C ALA A 135 6.13 21.54 11.35
N ILE A 136 6.61 20.97 10.23
CA ILE A 136 6.30 21.47 8.91
C ILE A 136 4.80 21.25 8.58
N SER A 137 4.30 20.05 8.81
CA SER A 137 2.89 19.73 8.50
C SER A 137 1.94 20.56 9.35
N SER A 138 2.20 20.74 10.65
CA SER A 138 1.36 21.55 11.53
C SER A 138 1.32 23.02 11.10
N GLU A 139 2.42 23.60 10.67
CA GLU A 139 2.47 24.99 10.23
C GLU A 139 1.71 25.19 8.91
N ILE A 140 1.83 24.24 7.98
CA ILE A 140 1.00 24.23 6.75
C ILE A 140 -0.49 24.15 7.10
N ILE A 141 -0.88 23.26 8.04
CA ILE A 141 -2.27 23.13 8.48
C ILE A 141 -2.79 24.42 9.11
N LYS A 142 -2.00 25.07 10.00
CA LYS A 142 -2.37 26.36 10.60
C LYS A 142 -2.59 27.45 9.55
N ARG A 143 -1.73 27.50 8.54
CA ARG A 143 -1.86 28.45 7.43
C ARG A 143 -3.14 28.19 6.62
N ILE A 144 -3.50 26.94 6.39
CA ILE A 144 -4.76 26.56 5.75
C ILE A 144 -5.94 26.99 6.64
N ALA A 145 -5.88 26.66 7.93
CA ALA A 145 -6.93 26.95 8.91
C ALA A 145 -7.18 28.45 9.12
N SER A 146 -6.21 29.32 8.79
CA SER A 146 -6.43 30.78 8.83
C SER A 146 -7.32 31.30 7.70
N SER A 147 -7.57 30.52 6.68
CA SER A 147 -8.32 30.91 5.47
C SER A 147 -9.59 30.10 5.25
N ILE A 148 -9.63 28.85 5.75
CA ILE A 148 -10.78 27.95 5.60
C ILE A 148 -11.02 27.17 6.89
N GLU A 149 -12.26 26.79 7.13
CA GLU A 149 -12.62 25.88 8.22
C GLU A 149 -12.15 24.46 7.87
N ILE A 150 -11.49 23.79 8.84
CA ILE A 150 -11.03 22.42 8.71
C ILE A 150 -12.00 21.51 9.49
N TYR A 151 -12.68 20.62 8.80
CA TYR A 151 -13.57 19.64 9.42
C TYR A 151 -12.82 18.65 10.30
N THR A 152 -11.70 18.06 9.80
CA THR A 152 -10.84 17.13 10.54
C THR A 152 -9.49 17.02 9.87
N VAL A 153 -8.48 16.60 10.66
CA VAL A 153 -7.15 16.24 10.17
C VAL A 153 -6.90 14.77 10.45
N ASP A 154 -6.70 13.98 9.40
CA ASP A 154 -6.38 12.57 9.50
C ASP A 154 -4.86 12.35 9.47
N ILE A 155 -4.34 11.85 10.57
CA ILE A 155 -2.91 11.53 10.74
C ILE A 155 -2.67 10.11 10.20
N GLN A 156 -1.92 10.01 9.11
CA GLN A 156 -1.61 8.74 8.47
C GLN A 156 -0.30 8.16 9.02
N GLU A 157 -0.38 7.11 9.81
CA GLU A 157 0.73 6.42 10.48
C GLU A 157 1.46 7.19 11.58
N ALA A 158 2.19 6.46 12.41
CA ALA A 158 2.92 6.95 13.58
C ALA A 158 3.99 8.02 13.29
N HIS A 159 4.46 8.11 12.04
CA HIS A 159 5.46 9.10 11.62
C HIS A 159 5.02 10.57 11.78
N LEU A 160 3.71 10.82 11.86
CA LEU A 160 3.11 12.14 12.03
C LEU A 160 2.41 12.30 13.38
N ALA A 161 2.64 11.40 14.33
CA ALA A 161 1.99 11.36 15.64
C ALA A 161 2.19 12.63 16.48
N LEU A 162 3.25 13.40 16.23
CA LEU A 162 3.53 14.67 16.92
C LEU A 162 2.70 15.85 16.37
N THR A 163 2.16 15.73 15.16
CA THR A 163 1.43 16.84 14.51
C THR A 163 0.26 17.36 15.33
N PRO A 164 -0.62 16.51 15.91
CA PRO A 164 -1.74 16.98 16.73
C PRO A 164 -1.34 17.83 17.95
N TYR A 165 -0.17 17.57 18.53
CA TYR A 165 0.33 18.34 19.68
C TYR A 165 0.70 19.79 19.34
N LEU A 166 0.90 20.08 18.06
CA LEU A 166 1.27 21.39 17.54
C LEU A 166 0.08 22.16 16.95
N LEU A 167 -1.08 21.51 16.82
CA LEU A 167 -2.28 22.14 16.28
C LEU A 167 -3.11 22.86 17.34
N PRO A 168 -3.89 23.89 16.96
CA PRO A 168 -4.90 24.48 17.82
C PRO A 168 -5.92 23.44 18.31
N LYS A 169 -6.37 23.55 19.57
CA LYS A 169 -7.27 22.56 20.21
C LYS A 169 -8.64 22.43 19.53
N ASN A 170 -9.07 23.42 18.78
CA ASN A 170 -10.32 23.41 18.03
C ASN A 170 -10.24 22.58 16.72
N ILE A 171 -9.06 22.18 16.29
CA ILE A 171 -8.87 21.33 15.12
C ILE A 171 -8.98 19.87 15.57
N LYS A 172 -10.04 19.20 15.13
CA LYS A 172 -10.25 17.78 15.38
C LYS A 172 -9.20 16.94 14.65
N THR A 173 -8.64 15.96 15.34
CA THR A 173 -7.64 15.04 14.75
C THR A 173 -8.06 13.60 14.94
N ARG A 174 -7.81 12.78 13.90
CA ARG A 174 -8.03 11.34 13.93
C ARG A 174 -6.76 10.64 13.47
N PHE A 175 -6.52 9.44 13.97
CA PHE A 175 -5.35 8.66 13.63
C PHE A 175 -5.75 7.43 12.79
N VAL A 176 -5.04 7.19 11.69
CA VAL A 176 -5.23 6.00 10.85
C VAL A 176 -3.94 5.20 10.87
N THR A 177 -3.98 4.01 11.45
CA THR A 177 -2.84 3.07 11.41
C THR A 177 -2.98 2.10 10.26
N HIS A 178 -1.87 1.81 9.59
CA HIS A 178 -1.80 0.92 8.42
C HIS A 178 -0.88 -0.27 8.62
N THR A 179 -0.28 -0.43 9.80
CA THR A 179 0.76 -1.43 10.02
C THR A 179 0.55 -2.13 11.36
N PRO A 180 0.19 -3.42 11.39
CA PRO A 180 0.10 -4.17 12.65
C PRO A 180 1.47 -4.64 13.17
N GLY A 181 2.49 -4.71 12.32
CA GLY A 181 3.83 -5.17 12.68
C GLY A 181 4.64 -4.16 13.50
N PRO A 182 5.69 -4.63 14.23
CA PRO A 182 6.45 -3.79 15.17
C PRO A 182 7.09 -2.54 14.55
N TRP A 183 7.45 -2.60 13.28
CA TRP A 183 8.02 -1.44 12.58
C TRP A 183 7.03 -0.30 12.33
N GLY A 184 5.72 -0.55 12.41
CA GLY A 184 4.69 0.48 12.38
C GLY A 184 4.53 1.22 13.70
N HIS A 185 5.20 0.75 14.76
CA HIS A 185 5.11 1.24 16.12
C HIS A 185 6.47 1.65 16.65
N PRO A 186 7.12 2.68 16.07
CA PRO A 186 8.44 3.12 16.49
C PRO A 186 8.43 3.62 17.95
N LYS A 187 9.60 3.56 18.59
CA LYS A 187 9.77 4.07 19.95
C LYS A 187 9.41 5.55 20.04
N ILE A 188 8.95 5.96 21.22
CA ILE A 188 8.65 7.36 21.49
C ILE A 188 9.89 8.25 21.28
N CYS A 189 9.66 9.38 20.63
CA CYS A 189 10.67 10.40 20.35
C CYS A 189 10.63 11.46 21.48
N ILE A 190 11.31 11.22 22.59
CA ILE A 190 11.30 12.08 23.77
C ILE A 190 11.94 13.46 23.48
N GLU A 191 12.93 13.52 22.61
CA GLU A 191 13.60 14.75 22.18
C GLU A 191 12.63 15.78 21.59
N ALA A 192 11.46 15.33 21.15
CA ALA A 192 10.41 16.22 20.66
C ALA A 192 9.87 17.17 21.75
N GLU A 193 9.89 16.77 23.02
CA GLU A 193 9.44 17.64 24.12
C GLU A 193 10.31 18.90 24.20
N GLU A 194 11.62 18.73 24.16
CA GLU A 194 12.56 19.86 24.20
C GLU A 194 12.48 20.67 22.91
N VAL A 195 12.59 20.01 21.75
CA VAL A 195 12.71 20.69 20.46
C VAL A 195 11.43 21.42 20.06
N LEU A 196 10.27 20.81 20.29
CA LEU A 196 8.97 21.36 19.89
C LEU A 196 8.27 22.15 21.02
N GLY A 197 8.74 22.03 22.25
CA GLY A 197 8.12 22.67 23.43
C GLY A 197 6.73 22.06 23.74
N ILE A 198 6.58 20.76 23.57
CA ILE A 198 5.36 20.00 23.85
C ILE A 198 5.57 19.07 25.04
N SER A 199 4.49 18.59 25.65
CA SER A 199 4.53 17.53 26.65
C SER A 199 3.95 16.26 26.06
N LEU A 200 4.70 15.17 26.10
CA LEU A 200 4.28 13.88 25.59
C LEU A 200 3.69 13.00 26.71
N PRO A 201 2.77 12.10 26.39
CA PRO A 201 2.24 11.14 27.35
C PRO A 201 3.32 10.11 27.75
N ASN A 202 3.18 9.54 28.94
CA ASN A 202 4.04 8.45 29.40
C ASN A 202 3.63 7.13 28.71
N VAL A 203 4.10 6.92 27.49
CA VAL A 203 3.83 5.75 26.64
C VAL A 203 5.12 5.26 25.98
N LYS A 204 5.07 4.11 25.30
CA LYS A 204 6.27 3.47 24.75
C LYS A 204 6.52 3.78 23.27
N THR A 205 5.46 4.05 22.51
CA THR A 205 5.52 4.14 21.05
C THR A 205 4.91 5.42 20.53
N MET A 206 5.35 5.85 19.35
CA MET A 206 4.75 6.97 18.61
C MET A 206 3.29 6.71 18.23
N THR A 207 2.92 5.43 18.02
CA THR A 207 1.53 5.04 17.79
C THR A 207 0.66 5.38 19.00
N GLU A 208 1.11 5.05 20.21
CA GLU A 208 0.39 5.40 21.45
C GLU A 208 0.33 6.92 21.64
N VAL A 209 1.38 7.67 21.27
CA VAL A 209 1.37 9.14 21.27
C VAL A 209 0.20 9.67 20.44
N ALA A 210 0.00 9.15 19.21
CA ALA A 210 -1.15 9.54 18.38
C ALA A 210 -2.47 9.09 18.99
N MET A 211 -2.56 7.86 19.51
CA MET A 211 -3.78 7.31 20.13
C MET A 211 -4.21 8.09 21.38
N GLU A 212 -3.29 8.66 22.14
CA GLU A 212 -3.64 9.48 23.31
C GLU A 212 -4.37 10.76 22.92
N ILE A 213 -3.88 11.47 21.93
CA ILE A 213 -4.37 12.82 21.61
C ILE A 213 -5.53 12.82 20.61
N CYS A 214 -5.54 11.90 19.65
CA CYS A 214 -6.57 11.85 18.62
C CYS A 214 -7.92 11.38 19.18
N GLU A 215 -9.02 11.95 18.67
CA GLU A 215 -10.38 11.62 19.10
C GLU A 215 -10.77 10.19 18.73
N LYS A 216 -10.37 9.75 17.54
CA LYS A 216 -10.64 8.41 16.98
C LYS A 216 -9.38 7.81 16.38
N VAL A 217 -9.34 6.49 16.39
CA VAL A 217 -8.28 5.69 15.80
C VAL A 217 -8.91 4.70 14.82
N PHE A 218 -8.50 4.78 13.56
CA PHE A 218 -8.98 3.87 12.52
C PHE A 218 -7.94 2.83 12.16
N THR A 219 -8.40 1.61 12.04
CA THR A 219 -7.71 0.51 11.37
C THR A 219 -8.33 0.26 10.00
N VAL A 220 -7.64 -0.46 9.14
CA VAL A 220 -7.93 -0.49 7.70
C VAL A 220 -8.48 -1.84 7.19
N SER A 221 -8.87 -2.70 8.12
CA SER A 221 -9.67 -3.91 7.93
C SER A 221 -10.19 -4.41 9.28
N ARG A 222 -11.19 -5.30 9.23
CA ARG A 222 -11.71 -5.97 10.44
C ARG A 222 -10.62 -6.80 11.14
N LYS A 223 -9.79 -7.53 10.40
CA LYS A 223 -8.68 -8.30 10.97
C LYS A 223 -7.66 -7.40 11.64
N HIS A 224 -7.29 -6.30 11.01
CA HIS A 224 -6.39 -5.31 11.59
C HIS A 224 -6.97 -4.69 12.88
N PHE A 225 -8.26 -4.43 12.93
CA PHE A 225 -8.95 -3.97 14.14
C PHE A 225 -8.80 -4.97 15.29
N VAL A 226 -9.06 -6.25 15.05
CA VAL A 226 -8.92 -7.30 16.06
C VAL A 226 -7.48 -7.39 16.58
N THR A 227 -6.50 -7.37 15.68
CA THR A 227 -5.07 -7.40 16.02
C THR A 227 -4.68 -6.15 16.82
N THR A 228 -5.10 -4.97 16.39
CA THR A 228 -4.78 -3.70 17.06
C THR A 228 -5.40 -3.61 18.46
N LYS A 229 -6.61 -4.13 18.67
CA LYS A 229 -7.23 -4.22 20.01
C LYS A 229 -6.37 -5.01 20.98
N LYS A 230 -5.76 -6.10 20.53
CA LYS A 230 -4.88 -6.94 21.36
C LYS A 230 -3.55 -6.27 21.64
N LEU A 231 -2.99 -5.56 20.65
CA LEU A 231 -1.72 -4.83 20.78
C LEU A 231 -1.85 -3.59 21.68
N PHE A 232 -2.98 -2.89 21.61
CA PHE A 232 -3.23 -1.62 22.29
C PHE A 232 -4.55 -1.62 23.09
N PRO A 233 -4.71 -2.49 24.10
CA PRO A 233 -5.98 -2.68 24.82
C PRO A 233 -6.47 -1.42 25.55
N LYS A 234 -5.57 -0.52 25.93
CA LYS A 234 -5.89 0.77 26.57
C LYS A 234 -6.77 1.67 25.68
N TYR A 235 -6.68 1.55 24.35
CA TYR A 235 -7.32 2.47 23.41
C TYR A 235 -8.55 1.88 22.70
N VAL A 236 -9.04 0.74 23.15
CA VAL A 236 -10.17 0.01 22.52
C VAL A 236 -11.39 0.91 22.28
N ASN A 237 -11.68 1.81 23.23
CA ASN A 237 -12.84 2.72 23.13
C ASN A 237 -12.72 3.78 22.04
N LYS A 238 -11.53 4.03 21.50
CA LYS A 238 -11.28 4.94 20.38
C LYS A 238 -11.16 4.23 19.04
N LEU A 239 -11.03 2.88 19.07
CA LEU A 239 -10.76 2.08 17.88
C LEU A 239 -12.04 1.85 17.06
N GLU A 240 -11.95 2.15 15.79
CA GLU A 240 -12.91 1.79 14.75
C GLU A 240 -12.18 1.16 13.56
N TYR A 241 -12.89 0.59 12.60
CA TYR A 241 -12.27 0.18 11.35
C TYR A 241 -13.06 0.66 10.14
N VAL A 242 -12.33 1.01 9.11
CA VAL A 242 -12.86 1.29 7.78
C VAL A 242 -11.98 0.52 6.80
N THR A 243 -12.53 -0.54 6.23
CA THR A 243 -11.79 -1.38 5.29
C THR A 243 -11.36 -0.55 4.10
N ASN A 244 -10.07 -0.68 3.73
CA ASN A 244 -9.48 0.04 2.61
C ASN A 244 -10.30 -0.16 1.32
N ALA A 245 -10.06 0.74 0.39
CA ALA A 245 -10.70 0.75 -0.92
C ALA A 245 -9.71 1.19 -2.00
N ILE A 246 -10.15 1.18 -3.23
CA ILE A 246 -9.40 1.61 -4.41
C ILE A 246 -10.22 2.57 -5.26
N ASP A 247 -9.55 3.39 -6.04
CA ASP A 247 -10.19 4.20 -7.06
C ASP A 247 -10.57 3.33 -8.27
N LEU A 248 -11.85 3.05 -8.44
CA LEU A 248 -12.33 2.20 -9.54
C LEU A 248 -11.98 2.78 -10.92
N GLU A 249 -12.01 4.09 -11.11
CA GLU A 249 -11.65 4.71 -12.39
C GLU A 249 -10.17 4.55 -12.72
N ARG A 250 -9.33 4.40 -11.70
CA ARG A 250 -7.89 4.19 -11.87
C ARG A 250 -7.53 2.71 -12.07
N TRP A 251 -8.29 1.79 -11.49
CA TRP A 251 -7.88 0.40 -11.40
C TRP A 251 -8.76 -0.58 -12.17
N ARG A 252 -10.01 -0.26 -12.49
CA ARG A 252 -10.87 -1.13 -13.25
C ARG A 252 -10.60 -0.95 -14.75
N ARG A 253 -10.15 -2.05 -15.40
CA ARG A 253 -9.82 -2.09 -16.82
C ARG A 253 -10.88 -2.77 -17.67
N ILE A 254 -11.76 -3.53 -17.06
CA ILE A 254 -12.92 -4.09 -17.78
C ILE A 254 -13.84 -2.93 -18.13
N GLU A 255 -13.86 -2.59 -19.42
CA GLU A 255 -14.62 -1.49 -19.97
C GLU A 255 -15.95 -1.99 -20.52
N GLY A 256 -16.92 -1.07 -20.63
CA GLY A 256 -18.23 -1.35 -21.20
C GLY A 256 -19.23 -1.97 -20.22
N ASP A 257 -20.40 -2.23 -20.75
CA ASP A 257 -21.50 -2.84 -20.00
C ASP A 257 -21.36 -4.37 -20.05
N ILE A 258 -20.83 -4.95 -18.95
CA ILE A 258 -20.73 -6.41 -18.81
C ILE A 258 -22.12 -6.96 -18.46
N LYS A 259 -22.82 -7.46 -19.46
CA LYS A 259 -24.19 -7.95 -19.33
C LYS A 259 -24.29 -9.39 -18.82
N ASP A 260 -23.30 -10.19 -19.16
CA ASP A 260 -23.28 -11.63 -18.90
C ASP A 260 -21.85 -12.17 -18.77
N ILE A 261 -21.74 -13.45 -18.47
CA ILE A 261 -20.47 -14.15 -18.31
C ILE A 261 -19.67 -14.23 -19.63
N ASP A 262 -20.34 -14.24 -20.77
CA ASP A 262 -19.67 -14.33 -22.07
C ASP A 262 -18.98 -13.02 -22.44
N SER A 263 -19.65 -11.89 -22.25
CA SER A 263 -19.06 -10.55 -22.44
C SER A 263 -17.90 -10.32 -21.47
N PHE A 264 -18.04 -10.78 -20.21
CA PHE A 264 -16.97 -10.76 -19.23
C PHE A 264 -15.77 -11.62 -19.67
N SER A 265 -16.00 -12.85 -20.10
CA SER A 265 -14.95 -13.77 -20.55
C SER A 265 -14.13 -13.18 -21.70
N LYS A 266 -14.80 -12.56 -22.70
CA LYS A 266 -14.14 -11.87 -23.81
C LYS A 266 -13.26 -10.70 -23.32
N ALA A 267 -13.78 -9.89 -22.41
CA ALA A 267 -13.02 -8.78 -21.82
C ALA A 267 -11.77 -9.29 -21.09
N ARG A 268 -11.89 -10.34 -20.28
CA ARG A 268 -10.78 -10.98 -19.59
C ARG A 268 -9.71 -11.51 -20.55
N GLN A 269 -10.13 -12.20 -21.61
CA GLN A 269 -9.21 -12.72 -22.63
C GLN A 269 -8.42 -11.60 -23.31
N ASN A 270 -9.04 -10.46 -23.58
CA ASN A 270 -8.34 -9.30 -24.17
C ASN A 270 -7.28 -8.74 -23.22
N LEU A 271 -7.62 -8.56 -21.94
CA LEU A 271 -6.66 -8.11 -20.93
C LEU A 271 -5.48 -9.08 -20.77
N LYS A 272 -5.75 -10.38 -20.76
CA LYS A 272 -4.71 -11.41 -20.70
C LYS A 272 -3.80 -11.37 -21.93
N LYS A 273 -4.36 -11.29 -23.15
CA LYS A 273 -3.57 -11.21 -24.40
C LYS A 273 -2.64 -9.99 -24.41
N GLU A 274 -3.13 -8.83 -23.99
CA GLU A 274 -2.31 -7.62 -23.87
C GLU A 274 -1.16 -7.83 -22.89
N PHE A 275 -1.43 -8.42 -21.72
CA PHE A 275 -0.40 -8.68 -20.72
C PHE A 275 0.63 -9.71 -21.18
N ILE A 276 0.22 -10.76 -21.88
CA ILE A 276 1.14 -11.72 -22.52
C ILE A 276 2.10 -10.98 -23.47
N SER A 277 1.58 -10.10 -24.33
CA SER A 277 2.41 -9.33 -25.26
C SER A 277 3.44 -8.47 -24.52
N ILE A 278 3.04 -7.80 -23.45
CA ILE A 278 3.96 -7.03 -22.59
C ILE A 278 5.03 -7.93 -21.97
N LEU A 279 4.62 -9.07 -21.41
CA LEU A 279 5.55 -10.00 -20.77
C LEU A 279 6.55 -10.59 -21.76
N GLN A 280 6.12 -10.93 -22.98
CA GLN A 280 7.00 -11.44 -24.04
C GLN A 280 8.05 -10.39 -24.44
N VAL A 281 7.67 -9.13 -24.58
CA VAL A 281 8.60 -8.03 -24.88
C VAL A 281 9.60 -7.83 -23.73
N LEU A 282 9.11 -7.80 -22.48
CA LEU A 282 9.96 -7.52 -21.31
C LEU A 282 10.88 -8.69 -20.96
N SER A 283 10.42 -9.93 -21.10
CA SER A 283 11.16 -11.13 -20.67
C SER A 283 11.98 -11.77 -21.78
N GLY A 284 11.64 -11.52 -23.04
CA GLY A 284 12.17 -12.25 -24.19
C GLY A 284 11.70 -13.71 -24.25
N LYS A 285 10.72 -14.11 -23.43
CA LYS A 285 10.24 -15.50 -23.31
C LYS A 285 9.00 -15.72 -24.16
N ARG A 286 8.89 -16.91 -24.75
CA ARG A 286 7.63 -17.34 -25.36
C ARG A 286 6.67 -17.77 -24.26
N ILE A 287 5.53 -17.09 -24.19
CA ILE A 287 4.44 -17.41 -23.24
C ILE A 287 3.35 -18.09 -24.06
N GLU A 288 3.18 -19.37 -23.79
CA GLU A 288 2.12 -20.18 -24.40
C GLU A 288 0.80 -20.00 -23.65
N ASP A 289 -0.24 -20.72 -23.99
CA ASP A 289 -1.56 -20.65 -23.36
C ASP A 289 -1.57 -21.29 -21.95
N LYS A 290 -0.71 -20.75 -21.07
CA LYS A 290 -0.60 -21.15 -19.68
C LYS A 290 -1.42 -20.26 -18.78
N MET A 291 -1.71 -20.75 -17.57
CA MET A 291 -2.25 -19.93 -16.52
C MET A 291 -1.21 -18.91 -16.05
N ILE A 292 -1.52 -17.62 -16.13
CA ILE A 292 -0.62 -16.55 -15.66
C ILE A 292 -0.94 -16.23 -14.21
N ILE A 293 0.05 -16.45 -13.35
CA ILE A 293 -0.04 -16.22 -11.91
C ILE A 293 0.84 -15.05 -11.54
N SER A 294 0.32 -14.06 -10.83
CA SER A 294 1.08 -12.88 -10.39
C SER A 294 1.25 -12.81 -8.88
N TRP A 295 2.44 -12.36 -8.47
CA TRP A 295 2.75 -11.91 -7.11
C TRP A 295 3.45 -10.55 -7.21
N CYS A 296 2.72 -9.46 -6.95
CA CYS A 296 3.17 -8.09 -7.23
C CYS A 296 3.03 -7.20 -5.99
N ARG A 297 4.10 -7.07 -5.20
CA ARG A 297 4.11 -6.33 -3.93
C ARG A 297 5.53 -6.14 -3.40
N ARG A 298 5.76 -5.29 -2.38
CA ARG A 298 7.09 -5.13 -1.76
C ARG A 298 7.65 -6.48 -1.33
N ILE A 299 8.93 -6.73 -1.63
CA ILE A 299 9.64 -7.91 -1.17
C ILE A 299 10.05 -7.68 0.28
N VAL A 300 9.37 -8.37 1.20
CA VAL A 300 9.59 -8.34 2.65
C VAL A 300 9.13 -9.67 3.25
N ARG A 301 9.81 -10.15 4.29
CA ARG A 301 9.67 -11.51 4.80
C ARG A 301 8.22 -11.90 5.12
N TYR A 302 7.47 -11.06 5.84
CA TYR A 302 6.10 -11.40 6.24
C TYR A 302 5.13 -11.60 5.07
N LYS A 303 5.44 -11.10 3.87
CA LYS A 303 4.64 -11.31 2.65
C LYS A 303 4.91 -12.66 1.99
N ARG A 304 5.81 -13.42 2.56
CA ARG A 304 6.16 -14.81 2.19
C ARG A 304 6.44 -15.02 0.70
N PRO A 305 7.28 -14.18 0.05
CA PRO A 305 7.67 -14.41 -1.33
C PRO A 305 8.44 -15.74 -1.50
N TYR A 306 9.02 -16.27 -0.43
CA TYR A 306 9.71 -17.55 -0.41
C TYR A 306 8.79 -18.76 -0.67
N PHE A 307 7.48 -18.65 -0.57
CA PHE A 307 6.58 -19.71 -1.04
C PHE A 307 6.70 -19.93 -2.55
N ILE A 308 7.00 -18.87 -3.31
CA ILE A 308 7.27 -18.99 -4.74
C ILE A 308 8.66 -19.60 -4.97
N GLU A 309 9.66 -19.24 -4.15
CA GLU A 309 10.99 -19.86 -4.21
C GLU A 309 10.88 -21.36 -3.96
N TRP A 310 10.22 -21.79 -2.88
CA TRP A 310 10.01 -23.20 -2.56
C TRP A 310 9.27 -23.94 -3.68
N LEU A 311 8.23 -23.36 -4.25
CA LEU A 311 7.51 -23.92 -5.40
C LEU A 311 8.44 -24.13 -6.61
N LEU A 312 9.39 -23.23 -6.84
CA LEU A 312 10.30 -23.30 -7.98
C LEU A 312 11.50 -24.22 -7.73
N GLU A 313 11.91 -24.43 -6.50
CA GLU A 313 13.02 -25.31 -6.10
C GLU A 313 12.59 -26.76 -5.93
N GLU A 314 11.37 -27.00 -5.48
CA GLU A 314 10.84 -28.34 -5.31
C GLU A 314 10.65 -29.06 -6.67
N ASN A 315 10.69 -30.39 -6.64
CA ASN A 315 10.49 -31.24 -7.82
C ASN A 315 9.03 -31.28 -8.34
N ASN A 316 8.29 -30.17 -8.20
CA ASN A 316 6.93 -30.00 -8.73
C ASN A 316 6.97 -29.61 -10.23
N ILE A 317 7.72 -30.39 -11.03
CA ILE A 317 7.96 -30.10 -12.45
C ILE A 317 6.61 -30.03 -13.20
N ASP A 318 5.73 -30.97 -12.90
CA ASP A 318 4.39 -31.04 -13.55
C ASP A 318 3.58 -29.75 -13.35
N LEU A 319 3.43 -29.29 -12.11
CA LEU A 319 2.72 -28.06 -11.82
C LEU A 319 3.40 -26.82 -12.46
N ARG A 320 4.74 -26.74 -12.37
CA ARG A 320 5.49 -25.62 -12.96
C ARG A 320 5.35 -25.52 -14.47
N ASP A 321 5.25 -26.64 -15.17
CA ASP A 321 5.14 -26.65 -16.62
C ASP A 321 3.76 -26.18 -17.12
N ARG A 322 2.75 -26.18 -16.26
CA ARG A 322 1.37 -25.79 -16.55
C ARG A 322 1.11 -24.28 -16.33
N ILE A 323 1.97 -23.59 -15.62
CA ILE A 323 1.79 -22.18 -15.20
C ILE A 323 2.93 -21.29 -15.70
N PHE A 324 2.66 -19.98 -15.76
CA PHE A 324 3.66 -18.94 -15.93
C PHE A 324 3.58 -17.95 -14.75
N ILE A 325 4.65 -17.88 -13.97
CA ILE A 325 4.67 -17.05 -12.77
C ILE A 325 5.35 -15.72 -13.04
N VAL A 326 4.67 -14.63 -12.67
CA VAL A 326 5.18 -13.27 -12.76
C VAL A 326 5.34 -12.70 -11.34
N VAL A 327 6.57 -12.40 -10.97
CA VAL A 327 6.87 -11.74 -9.70
C VAL A 327 7.36 -10.33 -9.96
N SER A 328 6.85 -9.37 -9.21
CA SER A 328 7.38 -8.02 -9.23
C SER A 328 7.36 -7.41 -7.83
N GLY A 329 8.45 -6.78 -7.45
CA GLY A 329 8.58 -6.17 -6.14
C GLY A 329 9.95 -5.54 -5.91
N LYS A 330 9.99 -4.62 -4.96
CA LYS A 330 11.23 -3.96 -4.52
C LYS A 330 11.44 -4.21 -3.03
N PRO A 331 12.61 -4.69 -2.61
CA PRO A 331 12.99 -4.72 -1.21
C PRO A 331 13.33 -3.32 -0.72
N HIS A 332 13.29 -3.11 0.60
CA HIS A 332 13.83 -1.89 1.20
C HIS A 332 15.37 -1.90 1.12
N PRO A 333 16.05 -0.74 0.96
CA PRO A 333 17.51 -0.67 0.88
C PRO A 333 18.26 -1.30 2.07
N SER A 334 17.69 -1.21 3.27
CA SER A 334 18.27 -1.79 4.48
C SER A 334 17.82 -3.22 4.76
N ASP A 335 16.90 -3.77 3.95
CA ASP A 335 16.40 -5.14 4.09
C ASP A 335 17.33 -6.11 3.34
N GLU A 336 18.31 -6.67 4.06
CA GLU A 336 19.26 -7.63 3.48
C GLU A 336 18.56 -8.92 3.03
N TRP A 337 17.59 -9.39 3.82
CA TRP A 337 16.81 -10.57 3.48
C TRP A 337 16.02 -10.36 2.17
N GLY A 338 15.30 -9.26 2.08
CA GLY A 338 14.53 -8.93 0.87
C GLY A 338 15.40 -8.74 -0.37
N ARG A 339 16.62 -8.21 -0.21
CA ARG A 339 17.60 -8.12 -1.33
C ARG A 339 18.04 -9.49 -1.81
N LYS A 340 18.39 -10.41 -0.89
CA LYS A 340 18.74 -11.79 -1.25
C LYS A 340 17.59 -12.49 -1.97
N GLN A 341 16.36 -12.31 -1.49
CA GLN A 341 15.17 -12.86 -2.14
C GLN A 341 15.00 -12.35 -3.59
N ALA A 342 15.21 -11.06 -3.82
CA ALA A 342 15.17 -10.48 -5.16
C ALA A 342 16.29 -11.01 -6.07
N GLU A 343 17.48 -11.27 -5.52
CA GLU A 343 18.59 -11.91 -6.24
C GLU A 343 18.23 -13.34 -6.66
N THR A 344 17.60 -14.11 -5.77
CA THR A 344 17.10 -15.47 -6.08
C THR A 344 16.09 -15.42 -7.23
N PHE A 345 15.10 -14.53 -7.17
CA PHE A 345 14.15 -14.35 -8.27
C PHE A 345 14.81 -13.94 -9.58
N THR A 346 15.86 -13.13 -9.52
CA THR A 346 16.63 -12.76 -10.71
C THR A 346 17.31 -13.98 -11.34
N LYS A 347 17.86 -14.90 -10.53
CA LYS A 347 18.46 -16.14 -11.00
C LYS A 347 17.40 -17.05 -11.64
N PHE A 348 16.26 -17.26 -10.99
CA PHE A 348 15.15 -18.05 -11.55
C PHE A 348 14.62 -17.45 -12.85
N SER A 349 14.51 -16.13 -12.92
CA SER A 349 14.05 -15.43 -14.13
C SER A 349 14.97 -15.68 -15.32
N LYS A 350 16.28 -15.90 -15.09
CA LYS A 350 17.24 -16.27 -16.14
C LYS A 350 17.22 -17.74 -16.48
N ALA A 351 16.99 -18.61 -15.50
CA ALA A 351 17.12 -20.06 -15.64
C ALA A 351 15.83 -20.76 -16.11
N LEU A 352 14.66 -20.28 -15.69
CA LEU A 352 13.39 -20.96 -15.89
C LEU A 352 12.58 -20.30 -17.03
N PRO A 353 12.04 -21.08 -17.99
CA PRO A 353 11.29 -20.52 -19.11
C PRO A 353 9.92 -19.96 -18.71
N ASN A 354 9.34 -20.46 -17.64
CA ASN A 354 7.98 -20.16 -17.17
C ASN A 354 7.93 -19.27 -15.91
N PHE A 355 9.03 -18.56 -15.64
CA PHE A 355 9.12 -17.59 -14.54
C PHE A 355 9.72 -16.28 -15.02
N TYR A 356 9.13 -15.15 -14.59
CA TYR A 356 9.66 -13.83 -14.86
C TYR A 356 9.64 -12.95 -13.63
N PHE A 357 10.79 -12.37 -13.30
CA PHE A 357 10.92 -11.34 -12.26
C PHE A 357 11.11 -9.96 -12.89
N TYR A 358 10.17 -9.05 -12.61
CA TYR A 358 10.27 -7.65 -13.01
C TYR A 358 10.70 -6.78 -11.82
N PRO A 359 11.97 -6.31 -11.77
CA PRO A 359 12.52 -5.62 -10.59
C PRO A 359 12.04 -4.18 -10.44
N SER A 360 11.69 -3.50 -11.52
CA SER A 360 11.25 -2.09 -11.52
C SER A 360 9.78 -1.92 -11.12
N TYR A 361 9.37 -2.59 -10.05
CA TYR A 361 7.98 -2.55 -9.56
C TYR A 361 7.48 -1.12 -9.34
N GLY A 362 6.36 -0.79 -9.93
CA GLY A 362 5.67 0.48 -9.81
C GLY A 362 4.20 0.34 -10.18
N ILE A 363 3.46 1.45 -10.11
CA ILE A 363 2.03 1.48 -10.41
C ILE A 363 1.75 0.98 -11.84
N GLU A 364 2.56 1.38 -12.80
CA GLU A 364 2.38 1.02 -14.20
C GLU A 364 2.43 -0.50 -14.40
N PHE A 365 3.47 -1.18 -13.91
CA PHE A 365 3.53 -2.63 -14.00
C PHE A 365 2.43 -3.31 -13.18
N ALA A 366 2.17 -2.81 -11.95
CA ALA A 366 1.10 -3.32 -11.09
C ALA A 366 -0.28 -3.21 -11.75
N TYR A 367 -0.53 -2.14 -12.51
CA TYR A 367 -1.76 -1.95 -13.26
C TYR A 367 -2.02 -3.11 -14.23
N TYR A 368 -1.04 -3.51 -15.01
CA TYR A 368 -1.18 -4.64 -15.93
C TYR A 368 -1.19 -5.99 -15.19
N ALA A 369 -0.24 -6.23 -14.31
CA ALA A 369 -0.09 -7.53 -13.66
C ALA A 369 -1.29 -7.89 -12.77
N LEU A 370 -1.79 -6.95 -11.96
CA LEU A 370 -2.91 -7.20 -11.04
C LEU A 370 -4.26 -7.30 -11.76
N THR A 371 -4.41 -6.65 -12.92
CA THR A 371 -5.71 -6.60 -13.61
C THR A 371 -5.85 -7.61 -14.73
N SER A 372 -4.76 -8.26 -15.15
CA SER A 372 -4.74 -9.07 -16.38
C SER A 372 -4.21 -10.49 -16.20
N SER A 373 -3.65 -10.84 -15.04
CA SER A 373 -3.31 -12.22 -14.70
C SER A 373 -4.55 -13.11 -14.57
N ASP A 374 -4.37 -14.41 -14.59
CA ASP A 374 -5.45 -15.36 -14.32
C ASP A 374 -5.67 -15.56 -12.82
N LEU A 375 -4.59 -15.51 -12.02
CA LEU A 375 -4.63 -15.66 -10.56
C LEU A 375 -3.66 -14.68 -9.88
N LEU A 376 -4.08 -14.10 -8.77
CA LEU A 376 -3.21 -13.36 -7.86
C LEU A 376 -2.84 -14.22 -6.65
N LEU A 377 -1.56 -14.27 -6.29
CA LEU A 377 -1.11 -14.83 -5.02
C LEU A 377 -1.00 -13.72 -3.96
N PHE A 378 -1.69 -13.92 -2.85
CA PHE A 378 -1.66 -13.02 -1.70
C PHE A 378 -1.29 -13.82 -0.45
N THR A 379 -0.02 -13.83 -0.10
CA THR A 379 0.61 -14.78 0.81
C THR A 379 1.12 -14.22 2.14
N PRO A 380 0.57 -13.12 2.73
CA PRO A 380 1.12 -12.61 3.98
C PRO A 380 0.97 -13.62 5.14
N PHE A 381 1.88 -13.54 6.10
CA PHE A 381 1.74 -14.25 7.36
C PHE A 381 0.55 -13.66 8.16
N SER A 382 -0.28 -14.51 8.74
CA SER A 382 -1.51 -14.07 9.41
C SER A 382 -1.24 -13.07 10.54
N CYS A 383 -2.07 -12.05 10.70
CA CYS A 383 -1.95 -10.89 11.59
C CYS A 383 -0.89 -9.85 11.19
N TRP A 384 -0.20 -9.99 10.05
CA TRP A 384 0.85 -9.07 9.63
C TRP A 384 0.42 -8.09 8.53
N GLU A 385 -0.57 -8.43 7.74
CA GLU A 385 -1.11 -7.54 6.71
C GLU A 385 -2.30 -6.75 7.25
N ALA A 386 -2.20 -5.44 7.27
CA ALA A 386 -3.27 -4.60 7.77
C ALA A 386 -4.54 -4.67 6.91
N SER A 387 -4.39 -4.72 5.61
CA SER A 387 -5.52 -4.77 4.68
C SER A 387 -5.14 -5.49 3.38
N GLY A 388 -4.16 -4.96 2.64
CA GLY A 388 -3.85 -5.38 1.28
C GLY A 388 -4.84 -4.82 0.25
N THR A 389 -4.31 -4.11 -0.76
CA THR A 389 -5.13 -3.54 -1.84
C THR A 389 -4.88 -4.20 -3.20
N SER A 390 -3.91 -5.11 -3.30
CA SER A 390 -3.63 -5.82 -4.56
C SER A 390 -4.78 -6.73 -4.97
N MET A 391 -5.37 -7.48 -4.03
CA MET A 391 -6.54 -8.32 -4.30
C MET A 391 -7.78 -7.51 -4.68
N MET A 392 -7.93 -6.28 -4.14
CA MET A 392 -9.03 -5.40 -4.52
C MET A 392 -8.94 -5.00 -6.00
N LYS A 393 -7.72 -4.62 -6.45
CA LYS A 393 -7.42 -4.27 -7.85
C LYS A 393 -7.59 -5.48 -8.78
N ALA A 394 -7.20 -6.64 -8.32
CA ALA A 394 -7.38 -7.90 -9.03
C ALA A 394 -8.88 -8.27 -9.15
N GLY A 395 -9.59 -8.32 -8.04
CA GLY A 395 -10.99 -8.73 -7.96
C GLY A 395 -11.93 -7.91 -8.84
N VAL A 396 -11.80 -6.56 -8.83
CA VAL A 396 -12.64 -5.69 -9.68
C VAL A 396 -12.37 -5.84 -11.18
N ASN A 397 -11.37 -6.62 -11.56
CA ASN A 397 -11.07 -7.01 -12.93
C ASN A 397 -11.29 -8.50 -13.17
N GLY A 398 -11.90 -9.21 -12.22
CA GLY A 398 -12.14 -10.63 -12.33
C GLY A 398 -10.87 -11.48 -12.33
N VAL A 399 -9.86 -11.05 -11.57
CA VAL A 399 -8.70 -11.87 -11.23
C VAL A 399 -8.93 -12.43 -9.83
N PRO A 400 -9.32 -13.69 -9.69
CA PRO A 400 -9.48 -14.30 -8.39
C PRO A 400 -8.14 -14.38 -7.64
N THR A 401 -8.21 -14.48 -6.33
CA THR A 401 -7.02 -14.48 -5.47
C THR A 401 -6.93 -15.78 -4.68
N LEU A 402 -5.75 -16.41 -4.68
CA LEU A 402 -5.37 -17.40 -3.67
C LEU A 402 -4.70 -16.67 -2.52
N SER A 403 -5.38 -16.59 -1.39
CA SER A 403 -5.02 -15.76 -0.24
C SER A 403 -4.72 -16.58 1.00
N SER A 404 -3.69 -16.21 1.75
CA SER A 404 -3.64 -16.56 3.16
C SER A 404 -4.77 -15.84 3.92
N ARG A 405 -5.08 -16.31 5.14
CA ARG A 405 -6.17 -15.77 5.97
C ARG A 405 -5.70 -14.54 6.75
N ASP A 406 -5.62 -13.38 6.08
CA ASP A 406 -5.16 -12.12 6.70
C ASP A 406 -5.68 -10.86 5.99
N GLY A 407 -5.68 -9.75 6.71
CA GLY A 407 -6.08 -8.45 6.19
C GLY A 407 -7.54 -8.40 5.73
N ALA A 408 -7.79 -7.63 4.67
CA ALA A 408 -9.13 -7.48 4.10
C ALA A 408 -9.59 -8.69 3.25
N SER A 409 -8.72 -9.69 3.00
CA SER A 409 -9.14 -10.89 2.26
C SER A 409 -10.27 -11.62 2.97
N LEU A 410 -10.27 -11.62 4.31
CA LEU A 410 -11.31 -12.24 5.16
C LEU A 410 -12.69 -11.56 5.06
N GLU A 411 -12.75 -10.36 4.48
CA GLU A 411 -13.99 -9.62 4.26
C GLU A 411 -14.48 -9.70 2.80
N LEU A 412 -13.57 -10.00 1.86
CA LEU A 412 -13.81 -9.90 0.44
C LEU A 412 -13.89 -11.24 -0.26
N ILE A 413 -13.14 -12.25 0.21
CA ILE A 413 -13.09 -13.56 -0.41
C ILE A 413 -14.08 -14.51 0.28
N GLU A 414 -14.91 -15.13 -0.54
CA GLU A 414 -15.70 -16.31 -0.20
C GLU A 414 -15.06 -17.51 -0.88
N ASP A 415 -14.60 -18.48 -0.04
CA ASP A 415 -13.78 -19.61 -0.49
C ASP A 415 -14.49 -20.46 -1.53
N ASN A 416 -13.83 -20.74 -2.65
CA ASN A 416 -14.33 -21.46 -3.84
C ASN A 416 -15.48 -20.75 -4.61
N VAL A 417 -15.87 -19.53 -4.23
CA VAL A 417 -16.93 -18.77 -4.89
C VAL A 417 -16.36 -17.62 -5.71
N ASN A 418 -15.47 -16.80 -5.13
CA ASN A 418 -14.86 -15.66 -5.80
C ASN A 418 -13.33 -15.58 -5.60
N GLY A 419 -12.74 -16.62 -5.03
CA GLY A 419 -11.32 -16.77 -4.74
C GLY A 419 -11.10 -17.96 -3.84
N TRP A 420 -9.89 -18.11 -3.28
CA TRP A 420 -9.52 -19.25 -2.45
C TRP A 420 -8.68 -18.82 -1.26
N PHE A 421 -8.82 -19.60 -0.18
CA PHE A 421 -7.99 -19.47 0.99
C PHE A 421 -7.05 -20.66 1.15
N PHE A 422 -5.88 -20.39 1.76
CA PHE A 422 -4.97 -21.39 2.28
C PHE A 422 -4.46 -20.98 3.67
N GLY A 423 -3.92 -21.96 4.38
CA GLY A 423 -3.25 -21.78 5.64
C GLY A 423 -4.17 -21.46 6.82
N VAL A 424 -3.54 -21.20 7.96
CA VAL A 424 -4.24 -20.96 9.21
C VAL A 424 -4.58 -19.49 9.42
N GLU A 425 -5.71 -19.22 10.04
CA GLU A 425 -6.03 -17.91 10.59
C GLU A 425 -5.55 -17.85 12.03
N LEU A 426 -4.58 -16.98 12.31
CA LEU A 426 -4.11 -16.74 13.67
C LEU A 426 -4.98 -15.69 14.35
N GLU A 427 -5.24 -15.88 15.62
CA GLU A 427 -5.93 -14.90 16.45
C GLU A 427 -4.99 -13.92 17.13
N GLU A 428 -3.71 -14.28 17.27
CA GLU A 428 -2.70 -13.50 17.96
C GLU A 428 -1.52 -13.18 17.04
N PHE A 429 -0.92 -12.03 17.29
CA PHE A 429 0.28 -11.62 16.60
C PHE A 429 1.49 -12.47 17.04
N ILE A 430 2.14 -13.14 16.08
CA ILE A 430 3.38 -13.90 16.26
C ILE A 430 4.52 -13.13 15.59
N ASP A 431 5.56 -12.82 16.35
CA ASP A 431 6.77 -12.19 15.78
C ASP A 431 7.56 -13.22 14.96
N ILE A 432 7.47 -13.11 13.63
CA ILE A 432 8.12 -14.03 12.68
C ILE A 432 9.65 -13.96 12.71
N GLU A 433 10.21 -12.90 13.30
CA GLU A 433 11.66 -12.72 13.41
C GLU A 433 12.24 -13.41 14.66
N LYS A 434 11.40 -13.71 15.64
CA LYS A 434 11.84 -14.14 16.97
C LYS A 434 11.21 -15.46 17.44
N ASN A 435 10.36 -16.08 16.63
CA ASN A 435 9.55 -17.21 17.11
C ASN A 435 9.67 -18.43 16.19
N ASP A 436 10.19 -19.54 16.72
CA ASP A 436 10.33 -20.81 16.01
C ASP A 436 8.99 -21.43 15.58
N ILE A 437 7.88 -21.03 16.22
CA ILE A 437 6.53 -21.46 15.83
C ILE A 437 6.19 -20.95 14.44
N ALA A 438 6.71 -19.78 14.06
CA ALA A 438 6.46 -19.20 12.73
C ALA A 438 6.93 -20.13 11.60
N SER A 439 8.08 -20.80 11.74
CA SER A 439 8.59 -21.75 10.74
C SER A 439 7.67 -22.96 10.58
N LYS A 440 7.11 -23.47 11.67
CA LYS A 440 6.16 -24.61 11.63
C LYS A 440 4.81 -24.20 10.99
N ILE A 441 4.38 -22.95 11.21
CA ILE A 441 3.20 -22.40 10.55
C ILE A 441 3.47 -22.24 9.06
N ASP A 442 4.64 -21.73 8.69
CA ASP A 442 5.04 -21.57 7.28
C ASP A 442 5.04 -22.90 6.53
N GLU A 443 5.61 -23.96 7.11
CA GLU A 443 5.61 -25.30 6.52
C GLU A 443 4.19 -25.83 6.31
N LYS A 444 3.32 -25.71 7.32
CA LYS A 444 1.93 -26.13 7.23
C LYS A 444 1.15 -25.33 6.19
N ASP A 445 1.31 -24.00 6.22
CA ASP A 445 0.62 -23.09 5.31
C ASP A 445 1.11 -23.30 3.86
N TYR A 446 2.41 -23.60 3.66
CA TYR A 446 2.95 -23.89 2.35
C TYR A 446 2.39 -25.19 1.75
N ASN A 447 2.29 -26.25 2.55
CA ASN A 447 1.68 -27.50 2.09
C ASN A 447 0.21 -27.31 1.67
N ASP A 448 -0.55 -26.53 2.42
CA ASP A 448 -1.94 -26.18 2.05
C ASP A 448 -1.99 -25.26 0.81
N PHE A 449 -1.09 -24.28 0.72
CA PHE A 449 -0.90 -23.42 -0.45
C PHE A 449 -0.63 -24.25 -1.72
N LEU A 450 0.31 -25.21 -1.66
CA LEU A 450 0.65 -26.06 -2.80
C LEU A 450 -0.53 -26.90 -3.25
N LYS A 451 -1.24 -27.53 -2.28
CA LYS A 451 -2.44 -28.32 -2.56
C LYS A 451 -3.51 -27.47 -3.25
N ARG A 452 -3.84 -26.29 -2.69
CA ARG A 452 -4.84 -25.37 -3.25
C ARG A 452 -4.43 -24.86 -4.63
N LEU A 453 -3.17 -24.50 -4.82
CA LEU A 453 -2.69 -24.05 -6.12
C LEU A 453 -2.84 -25.14 -7.18
N THR A 454 -2.54 -26.40 -6.85
CA THR A 454 -2.73 -27.54 -7.75
C THR A 454 -4.21 -27.71 -8.13
N GLU A 455 -5.11 -27.69 -7.14
CA GLU A 455 -6.57 -27.76 -7.37
C GLU A 455 -7.06 -26.63 -8.31
N ILE A 456 -6.55 -25.40 -8.12
CA ILE A 456 -6.92 -24.26 -8.96
C ILE A 456 -6.43 -24.42 -10.39
N VAL A 457 -5.21 -24.91 -10.58
CA VAL A 457 -4.66 -25.16 -11.91
C VAL A 457 -5.43 -26.28 -12.61
N ASP A 458 -5.80 -27.34 -11.88
CA ASP A 458 -6.66 -28.41 -12.41
C ASP A 458 -8.02 -27.88 -12.88
N ILE A 459 -8.68 -27.03 -12.10
CA ILE A 459 -9.93 -26.35 -12.49
C ILE A 459 -9.70 -25.49 -13.73
N TYR A 460 -8.62 -24.72 -13.77
CA TYR A 460 -8.32 -23.83 -14.91
C TYR A 460 -8.16 -24.58 -16.23
N GLU A 461 -7.60 -25.79 -16.21
CA GLU A 461 -7.36 -26.60 -17.40
C GLU A 461 -8.56 -27.49 -17.77
N SER A 462 -9.18 -28.15 -16.78
CA SER A 462 -10.19 -29.16 -17.01
C SER A 462 -11.64 -28.64 -16.98
N ASP A 463 -11.88 -27.49 -16.28
CA ASP A 463 -13.21 -26.91 -16.10
C ASP A 463 -13.16 -25.38 -16.24
N LYS A 464 -12.93 -24.94 -17.48
CA LYS A 464 -12.82 -23.50 -17.79
C LYS A 464 -14.08 -22.70 -17.44
N GLU A 465 -15.25 -23.32 -17.53
CA GLU A 465 -16.52 -22.66 -17.21
C GLU A 465 -16.58 -22.31 -15.74
N LYS A 466 -16.25 -23.26 -14.86
CA LYS A 466 -16.18 -23.03 -13.41
C LYS A 466 -15.13 -21.98 -13.05
N PHE A 467 -13.95 -22.01 -13.68
CA PHE A 467 -12.93 -20.99 -13.42
C PHE A 467 -13.42 -19.58 -13.80
N ILE A 468 -14.06 -19.44 -14.95
CA ILE A 468 -14.64 -18.18 -15.44
C ILE A 468 -15.78 -17.71 -14.53
N GLU A 469 -16.61 -18.63 -14.02
CA GLU A 469 -17.67 -18.31 -13.05
C GLU A 469 -17.09 -17.70 -11.76
N ILE A 470 -16.03 -18.30 -11.19
CA ILE A 470 -15.34 -17.79 -10.00
C ILE A 470 -14.74 -16.41 -10.28
N ALA A 471 -14.12 -16.23 -11.45
CA ALA A 471 -13.58 -14.94 -11.88
C ALA A 471 -14.68 -13.87 -12.03
N TYR A 472 -15.82 -14.24 -12.59
CA TYR A 472 -16.98 -13.35 -12.73
C TYR A 472 -17.61 -12.99 -11.38
N ASN A 473 -17.66 -13.95 -10.45
CA ASN A 473 -18.11 -13.71 -9.09
C ASN A 473 -17.18 -12.73 -8.37
N ALA A 474 -15.84 -12.84 -8.53
CA ALA A 474 -14.90 -11.86 -8.00
C ALA A 474 -15.19 -10.46 -8.57
N TYR A 475 -15.35 -10.31 -9.88
CA TYR A 475 -15.69 -9.04 -10.53
C TYR A 475 -16.95 -8.40 -9.94
N LYS A 476 -18.01 -9.17 -9.74
CA LYS A 476 -19.29 -8.67 -9.21
C LYS A 476 -19.24 -8.32 -7.73
N SER A 477 -18.66 -9.21 -6.92
CA SER A 477 -18.70 -9.10 -5.46
C SER A 477 -17.74 -8.05 -4.90
N PHE A 478 -16.56 -7.87 -5.51
CA PHE A 478 -15.57 -6.92 -5.01
C PHE A 478 -15.98 -5.46 -5.23
N THR A 479 -16.54 -5.15 -6.39
CA THR A 479 -16.82 -3.77 -6.82
C THR A 479 -17.56 -2.92 -5.77
N PRO A 480 -18.69 -3.35 -5.17
CA PRO A 480 -19.41 -2.53 -4.20
C PRO A 480 -18.66 -2.32 -2.88
N TYR A 481 -17.81 -3.27 -2.49
CA TYR A 481 -17.08 -3.20 -1.21
C TYR A 481 -15.79 -2.39 -1.29
N VAL A 482 -15.14 -2.37 -2.45
CA VAL A 482 -13.82 -1.75 -2.60
C VAL A 482 -13.84 -0.39 -3.28
N ASP A 483 -15.00 0.17 -3.56
CA ASP A 483 -15.13 1.52 -4.12
C ASP A 483 -14.67 2.60 -3.12
N MET A 484 -13.74 3.44 -3.55
CA MET A 484 -13.22 4.54 -2.75
C MET A 484 -14.32 5.53 -2.32
N LYS A 485 -15.40 5.67 -3.09
CA LYS A 485 -16.57 6.47 -2.72
C LYS A 485 -17.20 5.97 -1.42
N ARG A 486 -17.30 4.63 -1.24
CA ARG A 486 -17.79 4.01 0.00
C ARG A 486 -16.88 4.38 1.18
N LEU A 487 -15.55 4.29 1.01
CA LEU A 487 -14.59 4.62 2.05
C LEU A 487 -14.69 6.09 2.46
N LEU A 488 -14.69 7.01 1.50
CA LEU A 488 -14.84 8.44 1.77
C LEU A 488 -16.16 8.74 2.50
N LYS A 489 -17.26 8.09 2.12
CA LYS A 489 -18.55 8.23 2.81
C LYS A 489 -18.47 7.73 4.26
N GLN A 490 -17.79 6.62 4.53
CA GLN A 490 -17.64 6.11 5.89
C GLN A 490 -16.77 7.02 6.78
N TYR A 491 -15.69 7.60 6.22
CA TYR A 491 -14.84 8.53 6.98
C TYR A 491 -15.50 9.90 7.21
N TYR A 492 -16.32 10.39 6.26
CA TYR A 492 -16.77 11.78 6.21
C TYR A 492 -18.28 11.92 6.00
N SER A 493 -19.11 10.96 6.46
CA SER A 493 -20.57 10.93 6.21
C SER A 493 -21.26 12.25 6.55
N ASN A 494 -21.09 12.75 7.76
CA ASN A 494 -21.73 13.98 8.23
C ASN A 494 -21.35 15.19 7.36
N PHE A 495 -20.06 15.29 7.03
CA PHE A 495 -19.56 16.39 6.20
C PHE A 495 -20.08 16.31 4.74
N ILE A 496 -20.16 15.10 4.16
CA ILE A 496 -20.67 14.91 2.80
C ILE A 496 -22.18 15.19 2.74
N GLU A 497 -22.93 14.86 3.79
CA GLU A 497 -24.36 15.20 3.89
C GLU A 497 -24.56 16.71 3.99
N GLU A 498 -23.81 17.40 4.87
CA GLU A 498 -23.85 18.87 5.00
C GLU A 498 -23.47 19.60 3.69
N LEU A 499 -22.57 19.03 2.87
CA LEU A 499 -22.22 19.60 1.57
C LEU A 499 -23.39 19.52 0.56
N LYS A 500 -24.17 18.45 0.61
CA LYS A 500 -25.33 18.27 -0.28
C LYS A 500 -26.47 19.22 0.08
N ASP A 501 -26.66 19.47 1.36
CA ASP A 501 -27.71 20.39 1.85
C ASP A 501 -27.40 21.88 1.55
N LYS A 502 -26.15 22.18 1.22
CA LYS A 502 -25.70 23.55 0.86
C LYS A 502 -25.62 23.81 -0.66
N GLN A 503 -25.82 22.78 -1.48
CA GLN A 503 -25.90 22.87 -2.95
C GLN A 503 -27.34 22.83 -3.44
#